data_b9b04ef7303cca5ed63ad82d35e270cb
#
_entry.id   b9b04ef7303cca5ed63ad82d35e270cb
#
_cell.length_a   1.000
_cell.length_b   1.000
_cell.length_c   1.000
_cell.angle_alpha   90.00
_cell.angle_beta   90.00
_cell.angle_gamma   90.00
#
_symmetry.space_group_name_H-M   'P 1'
#
loop_
_entity.id
_entity.type
_entity.pdbx_description
1 polymer ?
#
loop_
_entity_poly.entity_id
_entity_poly.type
_entity_poly.pdbx_seq_one_letter_code
_entity_poly.pdbx_strand_id
1 'polypeptide(L)'
;LINLINCYERNKDWGNVEFYSRKWKQSFCNLMANIKIIRSLALQNKQEECLNVIYEIRKNNQDECLTNEVLFYEVQALELLGKYDEAIEKGNILRNRKVNYKILILLSECYYLNMQEEQARFVLLRGIEDGIQNVEIYQLYAEYNKDYNNAIAEEYINKALIYSNYDADVMKWAMNFLYSIGKSDKADELLCELKSFGKIDGMREISFKEVKELIKQANKESKERYEKYNRCQMPYHLYIDQSKNSSYTLLNHQLWDKNTNNHHNKQPILTNYGGHNVNLQEMRETLGKTITIDFSSLIHLKHFELLDEIKYCWNKIIISGNFRRIIALEQNLCSPIQPDVLKEKEKMMNL
;
A
#
# COMPACT_ATOMS: atom_id res chain seq x y z
N LEU A 1 -24.98 -22.74 -18.77
CA LEU A 1 -24.27 -21.49 -18.47
C LEU A 1 -23.71 -21.48 -17.04
N ILE A 2 -24.53 -21.73 -16.01
CA ILE A 2 -24.09 -21.69 -14.60
C ILE A 2 -22.90 -22.61 -14.34
N ASN A 3 -22.95 -23.87 -14.79
CA ASN A 3 -21.85 -24.81 -14.62
C ASN A 3 -20.56 -24.35 -15.33
N LEU A 4 -20.71 -23.72 -16.49
CA LEU A 4 -19.58 -23.17 -17.24
C LEU A 4 -18.95 -21.96 -16.49
N ILE A 5 -19.78 -21.06 -15.98
CA ILE A 5 -19.33 -19.93 -15.15
C ILE A 5 -18.59 -20.42 -13.90
N ASN A 6 -19.13 -21.43 -13.21
CA ASN A 6 -18.50 -22.01 -12.04
C ASN A 6 -17.15 -22.70 -12.38
N CYS A 7 -17.03 -23.27 -13.57
CA CYS A 7 -15.77 -23.84 -14.04
C CYS A 7 -14.70 -22.74 -14.25
N TYR A 8 -15.06 -21.63 -14.91
CA TYR A 8 -14.15 -20.49 -15.07
C TYR A 8 -13.78 -19.82 -13.73
N GLU A 9 -14.72 -19.72 -12.76
CA GLU A 9 -14.42 -19.24 -11.41
C GLU A 9 -13.35 -20.10 -10.70
N ARG A 10 -13.46 -21.43 -10.80
CA ARG A 10 -12.47 -22.34 -10.22
C ARG A 10 -11.07 -22.14 -10.83
N ASN A 11 -11.05 -21.84 -12.12
CA ASN A 11 -9.83 -21.56 -12.88
C ASN A 11 -9.34 -20.09 -12.73
N LYS A 12 -10.05 -19.27 -11.96
CA LYS A 12 -9.77 -17.83 -11.79
C LYS A 12 -9.75 -17.05 -13.12
N ASP A 13 -10.47 -17.52 -14.13
CA ASP A 13 -10.63 -16.84 -15.42
C ASP A 13 -11.80 -15.85 -15.35
N TRP A 14 -11.53 -14.73 -14.73
CA TRP A 14 -12.54 -13.71 -14.42
C TRP A 14 -13.10 -13.02 -15.66
N GLY A 15 -12.35 -12.96 -16.77
CA GLY A 15 -12.82 -12.44 -18.05
C GLY A 15 -13.96 -13.28 -18.62
N ASN A 16 -13.79 -14.59 -18.65
CA ASN A 16 -14.84 -15.50 -19.09
C ASN A 16 -16.01 -15.58 -18.08
N VAL A 17 -15.75 -15.48 -16.79
CA VAL A 17 -16.82 -15.36 -15.77
C VAL A 17 -17.69 -14.14 -16.07
N GLU A 18 -17.11 -12.97 -16.30
CA GLU A 18 -17.83 -11.76 -16.67
C GLU A 18 -18.65 -11.94 -17.95
N PHE A 19 -18.00 -12.40 -19.02
CA PHE A 19 -18.63 -12.56 -20.34
C PHE A 19 -19.86 -13.47 -20.30
N TYR A 20 -19.73 -14.65 -19.70
CA TYR A 20 -20.85 -15.59 -19.62
C TYR A 20 -21.91 -15.15 -18.59
N SER A 21 -21.55 -14.43 -17.55
CA SER A 21 -22.51 -13.87 -16.60
C SER A 21 -23.34 -12.75 -17.20
N ARG A 22 -22.75 -11.90 -18.07
CA ARG A 22 -23.49 -10.89 -18.84
C ARG A 22 -24.47 -11.54 -19.82
N LYS A 23 -24.08 -12.63 -20.50
CA LYS A 23 -25.00 -13.42 -21.34
C LYS A 23 -26.13 -14.04 -20.51
N TRP A 24 -25.83 -14.53 -19.33
CA TRP A 24 -26.82 -15.07 -18.42
C TRP A 24 -27.82 -14.00 -17.97
N LYS A 25 -27.36 -12.83 -17.62
CA LYS A 25 -28.21 -11.67 -17.27
C LYS A 25 -29.18 -11.29 -18.40
N GLN A 26 -28.70 -11.30 -19.64
CA GLN A 26 -29.57 -10.99 -20.83
C GLN A 26 -30.71 -11.99 -20.99
N SER A 27 -30.47 -13.26 -20.69
CA SER A 27 -31.48 -14.32 -20.87
C SER A 27 -32.45 -14.42 -19.68
N PHE A 28 -31.97 -14.10 -18.48
CA PHE A 28 -32.74 -14.19 -17.23
C PHE A 28 -32.30 -13.04 -16.32
N CYS A 29 -33.21 -12.10 -16.03
CA CYS A 29 -32.93 -11.04 -15.08
C CYS A 29 -32.71 -11.65 -13.67
N ASN A 30 -31.45 -12.01 -13.36
CA ASN A 30 -31.12 -12.80 -12.20
C ASN A 30 -30.10 -12.06 -11.33
N LEU A 31 -30.40 -11.90 -10.03
CA LEU A 31 -29.51 -11.33 -9.03
C LEU A 31 -28.14 -12.04 -9.00
N MET A 32 -28.12 -13.36 -9.11
CA MET A 32 -26.89 -14.15 -9.09
C MET A 32 -25.97 -13.82 -10.27
N ALA A 33 -26.52 -13.51 -11.44
CA ALA A 33 -25.71 -13.05 -12.57
C ALA A 33 -25.03 -11.70 -12.27
N ASN A 34 -25.76 -10.77 -11.65
CA ASN A 34 -25.20 -9.48 -11.23
C ASN A 34 -24.08 -9.66 -10.20
N ILE A 35 -24.26 -10.51 -9.19
CA ILE A 35 -23.23 -10.81 -8.18
C ILE A 35 -21.95 -11.34 -8.84
N LYS A 36 -22.08 -12.27 -9.77
CA LYS A 36 -20.92 -12.82 -10.50
C LYS A 36 -20.23 -11.79 -11.41
N ILE A 37 -20.99 -10.89 -12.03
CA ILE A 37 -20.42 -9.76 -12.80
C ILE A 37 -19.65 -8.83 -11.86
N ILE A 38 -20.25 -8.39 -10.75
CA ILE A 38 -19.62 -7.51 -9.77
C ILE A 38 -18.32 -8.12 -9.24
N ARG A 39 -18.38 -9.39 -8.81
CA ARG A 39 -17.21 -10.12 -8.33
C ARG A 39 -16.10 -10.22 -9.38
N SER A 40 -16.46 -10.55 -10.62
CA SER A 40 -15.49 -10.68 -11.70
C SER A 40 -14.83 -9.35 -12.06
N LEU A 41 -15.60 -8.25 -12.07
CA LEU A 41 -15.08 -6.91 -12.31
C LEU A 41 -14.14 -6.46 -11.20
N ALA A 42 -14.52 -6.68 -9.93
CA ALA A 42 -13.67 -6.37 -8.78
C ALA A 42 -12.32 -7.11 -8.84
N LEU A 43 -12.35 -8.42 -9.17
CA LEU A 43 -11.14 -9.25 -9.28
C LEU A 43 -10.30 -9.00 -10.54
N GLN A 44 -10.85 -8.31 -11.54
CA GLN A 44 -10.13 -7.80 -12.72
C GLN A 44 -9.58 -6.38 -12.52
N ASN A 45 -9.72 -5.78 -11.32
CA ASN A 45 -9.38 -4.38 -11.04
C ASN A 45 -10.17 -3.36 -11.88
N LYS A 46 -11.40 -3.69 -12.32
CA LYS A 46 -12.30 -2.79 -13.05
C LYS A 46 -13.29 -2.10 -12.09
N GLN A 47 -12.77 -1.30 -11.16
CA GLN A 47 -13.52 -0.79 -10.02
C GLN A 47 -14.67 0.16 -10.42
N GLU A 48 -14.43 1.04 -11.40
CA GLU A 48 -15.47 1.96 -11.88
C GLU A 48 -16.64 1.20 -12.53
N GLU A 49 -16.34 0.20 -13.35
CA GLU A 49 -17.37 -0.63 -13.97
C GLU A 49 -18.15 -1.44 -12.90
N CYS A 50 -17.44 -1.93 -11.88
CA CYS A 50 -18.04 -2.61 -10.74
C CYS A 50 -19.07 -1.72 -10.04
N LEU A 51 -18.71 -0.48 -9.70
CA LEU A 51 -19.62 0.49 -9.09
C LEU A 51 -20.79 0.85 -10.00
N ASN A 52 -20.55 1.02 -11.30
CA ASN A 52 -21.63 1.31 -12.25
C ASN A 52 -22.70 0.21 -12.27
N VAL A 53 -22.28 -1.06 -12.27
CA VAL A 53 -23.22 -2.19 -12.18
C VAL A 53 -24.02 -2.16 -10.87
N ILE A 54 -23.38 -1.84 -9.74
CA ILE A 54 -24.04 -1.73 -8.44
C ILE A 54 -25.06 -0.57 -8.44
N TYR A 55 -24.71 0.58 -9.00
CA TYR A 55 -25.62 1.73 -9.09
C TYR A 55 -26.81 1.47 -10.01
N GLU A 56 -26.61 0.74 -11.11
CA GLU A 56 -27.73 0.30 -11.96
C GLU A 56 -28.72 -0.60 -11.20
N ILE A 57 -28.23 -1.51 -10.38
CA ILE A 57 -29.08 -2.39 -9.57
C ILE A 57 -29.90 -1.55 -8.57
N ARG A 58 -29.28 -0.58 -7.92
CA ARG A 58 -29.99 0.31 -6.98
C ARG A 58 -31.04 1.15 -7.67
N LYS A 59 -30.72 1.74 -8.83
CA LYS A 59 -31.66 2.56 -9.60
C LYS A 59 -32.95 1.82 -9.99
N ASN A 60 -32.85 0.51 -10.16
CA ASN A 60 -33.97 -0.34 -10.51
C ASN A 60 -34.78 -0.84 -9.28
N ASN A 61 -34.68 -0.18 -8.12
CA ASN A 61 -35.36 -0.53 -6.86
C ASN A 61 -35.06 -1.95 -6.37
N GLN A 62 -33.87 -2.46 -6.65
CA GLN A 62 -33.41 -3.77 -6.19
C GLN A 62 -32.52 -3.67 -4.93
N ASP A 63 -32.69 -2.61 -4.13
CA ASP A 63 -31.88 -2.40 -2.91
C ASP A 63 -32.03 -3.56 -1.90
N GLU A 64 -33.20 -4.18 -1.83
CA GLU A 64 -33.43 -5.39 -1.02
C GLU A 64 -32.56 -6.57 -1.47
N CYS A 65 -32.06 -6.51 -2.70
CA CYS A 65 -31.23 -7.54 -3.32
C CYS A 65 -29.72 -7.32 -3.12
N LEU A 66 -29.31 -6.22 -2.47
CA LEU A 66 -27.89 -5.98 -2.18
C LEU A 66 -27.45 -6.92 -1.04
N THR A 67 -26.86 -8.03 -1.43
CA THR A 67 -26.29 -8.99 -0.50
C THR A 67 -25.05 -8.41 0.20
N ASN A 68 -24.68 -9.00 1.33
CA ASN A 68 -23.43 -8.62 2.02
C ASN A 68 -22.19 -8.78 1.12
N GLU A 69 -22.24 -9.71 0.16
CA GLU A 69 -21.17 -9.90 -0.83
C GLU A 69 -21.07 -8.70 -1.78
N VAL A 70 -22.19 -8.20 -2.29
CA VAL A 70 -22.21 -6.99 -3.14
C VAL A 70 -21.71 -5.77 -2.39
N LEU A 71 -22.17 -5.58 -1.16
CA LEU A 71 -21.69 -4.49 -0.29
C LEU A 71 -20.19 -4.60 -0.03
N PHE A 72 -19.66 -5.81 0.16
CA PHE A 72 -18.23 -6.03 0.34
C PHE A 72 -17.41 -5.56 -0.88
N TYR A 73 -17.83 -5.97 -2.09
CA TYR A 73 -17.16 -5.53 -3.31
C TYR A 73 -17.34 -4.03 -3.59
N GLU A 74 -18.47 -3.45 -3.16
CA GLU A 74 -18.66 -2.01 -3.24
C GLU A 74 -17.66 -1.26 -2.36
N VAL A 75 -17.52 -1.67 -1.09
CA VAL A 75 -16.54 -1.07 -0.16
C VAL A 75 -15.14 -1.22 -0.72
N GLN A 76 -14.77 -2.40 -1.22
CA GLN A 76 -13.46 -2.64 -1.82
C GLN A 76 -13.22 -1.76 -3.06
N ALA A 77 -14.21 -1.63 -3.94
CA ALA A 77 -14.09 -0.78 -5.12
C ALA A 77 -13.95 0.71 -4.76
N LEU A 78 -14.71 1.18 -3.77
CA LEU A 78 -14.62 2.55 -3.27
C LEU A 78 -13.26 2.82 -2.61
N GLU A 79 -12.75 1.88 -1.82
CA GLU A 79 -11.43 1.96 -1.19
C GLU A 79 -10.33 2.07 -2.26
N LEU A 80 -10.33 1.20 -3.28
CA LEU A 80 -9.34 1.21 -4.35
C LEU A 80 -9.42 2.46 -5.24
N LEU A 81 -10.58 3.10 -5.34
CA LEU A 81 -10.77 4.38 -6.03
C LEU A 81 -10.45 5.60 -5.14
N GLY A 82 -10.04 5.39 -3.89
CA GLY A 82 -9.72 6.46 -2.95
C GLY A 82 -10.93 7.20 -2.38
N LYS A 83 -12.13 6.66 -2.54
CA LYS A 83 -13.39 7.19 -2.00
C LYS A 83 -13.64 6.69 -0.58
N TYR A 84 -12.70 7.01 0.31
CA TYR A 84 -12.65 6.40 1.65
C TYR A 84 -13.87 6.73 2.52
N ASP A 85 -14.40 7.96 2.45
CA ASP A 85 -15.57 8.33 3.26
C ASP A 85 -16.81 7.51 2.87
N GLU A 86 -17.05 7.34 1.56
CA GLU A 86 -18.12 6.48 1.06
C GLU A 86 -17.87 5.00 1.44
N ALA A 87 -16.62 4.53 1.32
CA ALA A 87 -16.22 3.17 1.70
C ALA A 87 -16.47 2.90 3.19
N ILE A 88 -16.12 3.84 4.07
CA ILE A 88 -16.35 3.76 5.51
C ILE A 88 -17.85 3.70 5.82
N GLU A 89 -18.66 4.56 5.19
CA GLU A 89 -20.12 4.54 5.36
C GLU A 89 -20.71 3.16 5.02
N LYS A 90 -20.38 2.65 3.83
CA LYS A 90 -20.87 1.33 3.37
C LYS A 90 -20.28 0.17 4.19
N GLY A 91 -19.02 0.28 4.60
CA GLY A 91 -18.33 -0.68 5.45
C GLY A 91 -18.97 -0.81 6.83
N ASN A 92 -19.40 0.30 7.44
CA ASN A 92 -20.12 0.29 8.70
C ASN A 92 -21.50 -0.37 8.56
N ILE A 93 -22.23 -0.11 7.46
CA ILE A 93 -23.50 -0.80 7.18
C ILE A 93 -23.25 -2.32 7.07
N LEU A 94 -22.21 -2.72 6.35
CA LEU A 94 -21.86 -4.13 6.16
C LEU A 94 -21.48 -4.80 7.49
N ARG A 95 -20.67 -4.12 8.32
CA ARG A 95 -20.29 -4.59 9.65
C ARG A 95 -21.51 -4.82 10.54
N ASN A 96 -22.49 -3.92 10.51
CA ASN A 96 -23.70 -4.05 11.31
C ASN A 96 -24.61 -5.21 10.86
N ARG A 97 -24.55 -5.61 9.59
CA ARG A 97 -25.30 -6.74 9.06
C ARG A 97 -24.63 -8.08 9.34
N LYS A 98 -23.33 -8.14 9.19
CA LYS A 98 -22.52 -9.35 9.36
C LYS A 98 -21.10 -8.99 9.71
N VAL A 99 -20.63 -9.45 10.85
CA VAL A 99 -19.25 -9.29 11.28
C VAL A 99 -18.45 -10.53 10.89
N ASN A 100 -17.31 -10.33 10.22
CA ASN A 100 -16.28 -11.33 10.03
C ASN A 100 -14.91 -10.64 9.86
N TYR A 101 -13.84 -11.41 9.94
CA TYR A 101 -12.48 -10.84 9.90
C TYR A 101 -12.18 -10.04 8.62
N LYS A 102 -12.67 -10.48 7.44
CA LYS A 102 -12.42 -9.78 6.16
C LYS A 102 -13.07 -8.40 6.11
N ILE A 103 -14.27 -8.28 6.67
CA ILE A 103 -14.99 -6.99 6.76
C ILE A 103 -14.25 -6.06 7.72
N LEU A 104 -13.77 -6.57 8.84
CA LEU A 104 -13.02 -5.77 9.81
C LEU A 104 -11.69 -5.28 9.23
N ILE A 105 -10.96 -6.14 8.53
CA ILE A 105 -9.72 -5.77 7.83
C ILE A 105 -10.02 -4.66 6.81
N LEU A 106 -10.94 -4.90 5.88
CA LEU A 106 -11.28 -3.92 4.85
C LEU A 106 -11.73 -2.57 5.43
N LEU A 107 -12.59 -2.59 6.46
CA LEU A 107 -13.05 -1.37 7.11
C LEU A 107 -11.92 -0.65 7.85
N SER A 108 -11.04 -1.38 8.53
CA SER A 108 -9.89 -0.80 9.21
C SER A 108 -8.89 -0.20 8.21
N GLU A 109 -8.68 -0.84 7.06
CA GLU A 109 -7.86 -0.28 5.97
C GLU A 109 -8.47 1.02 5.43
N CYS A 110 -9.80 1.06 5.23
CA CYS A 110 -10.48 2.30 4.81
C CYS A 110 -10.25 3.44 5.82
N TYR A 111 -10.37 3.17 7.12
CA TYR A 111 -10.10 4.17 8.16
C TYR A 111 -8.62 4.60 8.16
N TYR A 112 -7.69 3.65 8.08
CA TYR A 112 -6.25 3.93 8.06
C TYR A 112 -5.86 4.79 6.86
N LEU A 113 -6.31 4.43 5.66
CA LEU A 113 -6.06 5.19 4.44
C LEU A 113 -6.78 6.55 4.43
N ASN A 114 -7.83 6.71 5.23
CA ASN A 114 -8.49 7.99 5.47
C ASN A 114 -7.84 8.82 6.59
N MET A 115 -6.63 8.44 7.04
CA MET A 115 -5.88 9.11 8.13
C MET A 115 -6.63 9.11 9.48
N GLN A 116 -7.47 8.11 9.70
CA GLN A 116 -8.24 7.91 10.93
C GLN A 116 -7.69 6.67 11.67
N GLU A 117 -6.42 6.74 12.05
CA GLU A 117 -5.68 5.59 12.61
C GLU A 117 -6.29 5.06 13.92
N GLU A 118 -6.80 5.93 14.78
CA GLU A 118 -7.46 5.51 16.02
C GLU A 118 -8.69 4.66 15.73
N GLN A 119 -9.52 5.08 14.75
CA GLN A 119 -10.69 4.34 14.34
C GLN A 119 -10.31 3.01 13.69
N ALA A 120 -9.24 2.98 12.91
CA ALA A 120 -8.71 1.75 12.33
C ALA A 120 -8.34 0.74 13.43
N ARG A 121 -7.57 1.16 14.44
CA ARG A 121 -7.23 0.33 15.61
C ARG A 121 -8.48 -0.10 16.39
N PHE A 122 -9.40 0.82 16.61
CA PHE A 122 -10.63 0.54 17.35
C PHE A 122 -11.49 -0.53 16.67
N VAL A 123 -11.63 -0.49 15.35
CA VAL A 123 -12.41 -1.50 14.60
C VAL A 123 -11.84 -2.90 14.78
N LEU A 124 -10.52 -3.06 14.70
CA LEU A 124 -9.85 -4.34 14.88
C LEU A 124 -9.94 -4.82 16.32
N LEU A 125 -9.66 -3.92 17.29
CA LEU A 125 -9.71 -4.25 18.72
C LEU A 125 -11.10 -4.74 19.11
N ARG A 126 -12.16 -4.05 18.71
CA ARG A 126 -13.54 -4.46 18.97
C ARG A 126 -13.85 -5.82 18.37
N GLY A 127 -13.41 -6.10 17.15
CA GLY A 127 -13.58 -7.43 16.57
C GLY A 127 -12.90 -8.54 17.38
N ILE A 128 -11.71 -8.26 17.91
CA ILE A 128 -10.97 -9.17 18.78
C ILE A 128 -11.72 -9.38 20.12
N GLU A 129 -12.20 -8.30 20.74
CA GLU A 129 -13.01 -8.35 21.97
C GLU A 129 -14.32 -9.12 21.77
N ASP A 130 -14.94 -8.99 20.60
CA ASP A 130 -16.14 -9.75 20.19
C ASP A 130 -15.83 -11.22 19.85
N GLY A 131 -14.59 -11.67 20.05
CA GLY A 131 -14.17 -13.07 19.90
C GLY A 131 -13.75 -13.48 18.49
N ILE A 132 -13.55 -12.55 17.57
CA ILE A 132 -13.03 -12.86 16.23
C ILE A 132 -11.52 -13.07 16.33
N GLN A 133 -11.11 -14.32 16.31
CA GLN A 133 -9.72 -14.74 16.36
C GLN A 133 -9.23 -15.07 14.95
N ASN A 134 -8.26 -14.33 14.46
CA ASN A 134 -7.68 -14.53 13.13
C ASN A 134 -6.26 -13.96 13.06
N VAL A 135 -5.34 -14.67 12.40
CA VAL A 135 -3.94 -14.29 12.28
C VAL A 135 -3.80 -12.92 11.60
N GLU A 136 -4.51 -12.70 10.49
CA GLU A 136 -4.43 -11.45 9.71
C GLU A 136 -4.87 -10.23 10.53
N ILE A 137 -5.91 -10.39 11.38
CA ILE A 137 -6.34 -9.31 12.29
C ILE A 137 -5.25 -9.00 13.32
N TYR A 138 -4.62 -10.01 13.92
CA TYR A 138 -3.56 -9.80 14.89
C TYR A 138 -2.34 -9.14 14.25
N GLN A 139 -1.97 -9.56 13.05
CA GLN A 139 -0.89 -8.96 12.28
C GLN A 139 -1.18 -7.48 11.98
N LEU A 140 -2.35 -7.19 11.43
CA LEU A 140 -2.73 -5.82 11.08
C LEU A 140 -2.86 -4.91 12.31
N TYR A 141 -3.39 -5.44 13.42
CA TYR A 141 -3.48 -4.68 14.66
C TYR A 141 -2.09 -4.41 15.26
N ALA A 142 -1.15 -5.35 15.15
CA ALA A 142 0.24 -5.13 15.54
C ALA A 142 0.88 -4.04 14.66
N GLU A 143 0.67 -4.08 13.34
CA GLU A 143 1.19 -3.07 12.39
C GLU A 143 0.68 -1.66 12.70
N TYR A 144 -0.62 -1.50 12.99
CA TYR A 144 -1.19 -0.20 13.32
C TYR A 144 -0.79 0.33 14.72
N ASN A 145 -0.21 -0.52 15.57
CA ASN A 145 0.32 -0.12 16.88
C ASN A 145 1.83 0.07 16.89
N LYS A 146 2.53 -0.25 15.80
CA LYS A 146 3.99 -0.20 15.70
C LYS A 146 4.58 1.13 16.15
N ASP A 147 4.04 2.24 15.66
CA ASP A 147 4.55 3.59 15.96
C ASP A 147 3.83 4.22 17.16
N TYR A 148 2.72 3.65 17.60
CA TYR A 148 1.93 4.13 18.72
C TYR A 148 2.32 3.47 20.05
N ASN A 149 2.41 2.14 20.08
CA ASN A 149 2.73 1.38 21.29
C ASN A 149 3.36 0.02 20.95
N ASN A 150 4.69 -0.04 21.02
CA ASN A 150 5.46 -1.24 20.72
C ASN A 150 5.14 -2.43 21.65
N ALA A 151 4.70 -2.17 22.90
CA ALA A 151 4.33 -3.27 23.81
C ALA A 151 3.04 -3.95 23.37
N ILE A 152 2.05 -3.18 22.92
CA ILE A 152 0.82 -3.72 22.32
C ILE A 152 1.15 -4.45 21.02
N ALA A 153 1.97 -3.85 20.15
CA ALA A 153 2.38 -4.50 18.91
C ALA A 153 3.02 -5.87 19.18
N GLU A 154 3.95 -5.95 20.13
CA GLU A 154 4.61 -7.19 20.55
C GLU A 154 3.63 -8.24 21.11
N GLU A 155 2.66 -7.81 21.94
CA GLU A 155 1.61 -8.71 22.44
C GLU A 155 0.84 -9.38 21.30
N TYR A 156 0.46 -8.61 20.29
CA TYR A 156 -0.33 -9.12 19.17
C TYR A 156 0.51 -9.91 18.16
N ILE A 157 1.79 -9.66 18.03
CA ILE A 157 2.73 -10.56 17.35
C ILE A 157 2.70 -11.95 18.00
N ASN A 158 2.82 -12.01 19.33
CA ASN A 158 2.77 -13.27 20.07
C ASN A 158 1.43 -14.00 19.89
N LYS A 159 0.29 -13.26 19.88
CA LYS A 159 -1.03 -13.84 19.59
C LYS A 159 -1.10 -14.40 18.17
N ALA A 160 -0.54 -13.71 17.16
CA ALA A 160 -0.48 -14.18 15.78
C ALA A 160 0.35 -15.49 15.67
N LEU A 161 1.50 -15.55 16.33
CA LEU A 161 2.36 -16.75 16.38
C LEU A 161 1.64 -17.93 17.00
N ILE A 162 1.05 -17.76 18.18
CA ILE A 162 0.32 -18.80 18.89
C ILE A 162 -0.87 -19.29 18.04
N TYR A 163 -1.68 -18.36 17.53
CA TYR A 163 -2.89 -18.69 16.78
C TYR A 163 -2.59 -19.37 15.42
N SER A 164 -1.47 -19.05 14.79
CA SER A 164 -0.99 -19.72 13.59
C SER A 164 -0.32 -21.08 13.87
N ASN A 165 -0.22 -21.47 15.12
CA ASN A 165 0.57 -22.64 15.55
C ASN A 165 2.01 -22.57 15.02
N TYR A 166 2.64 -21.40 15.11
CA TYR A 166 3.99 -21.12 14.64
C TYR A 166 4.20 -21.50 13.17
N ASP A 167 3.25 -21.08 12.33
CA ASP A 167 3.39 -21.19 10.88
C ASP A 167 4.64 -20.46 10.39
N ALA A 168 5.35 -21.04 9.42
CA ALA A 168 6.63 -20.53 8.97
C ALA A 168 6.56 -19.11 8.40
N ASP A 169 5.51 -18.78 7.67
CA ASP A 169 5.39 -17.46 7.06
C ASP A 169 5.02 -16.40 8.09
N VAL A 170 4.19 -16.78 9.09
CA VAL A 170 3.87 -15.89 10.23
C VAL A 170 5.10 -15.67 11.11
N MET A 171 5.93 -16.71 11.34
CA MET A 171 7.20 -16.57 12.08
C MET A 171 8.18 -15.65 11.34
N LYS A 172 8.31 -15.77 10.02
CA LYS A 172 9.16 -14.88 9.20
C LYS A 172 8.66 -13.43 9.26
N TRP A 173 7.34 -13.23 9.16
CA TRP A 173 6.74 -11.92 9.33
C TRP A 173 7.02 -11.35 10.71
N ALA A 174 6.76 -12.11 11.77
CA ALA A 174 6.99 -11.70 13.16
C ALA A 174 8.46 -11.33 13.43
N MET A 175 9.40 -12.14 12.93
CA MET A 175 10.82 -11.87 13.03
C MET A 175 11.18 -10.52 12.37
N ASN A 176 10.74 -10.27 11.14
CA ASN A 176 11.01 -9.03 10.44
C ASN A 176 10.36 -7.83 11.16
N PHE A 177 9.17 -8.03 11.70
CA PHE A 177 8.47 -7.00 12.46
C PHE A 177 9.23 -6.66 13.75
N LEU A 178 9.66 -7.67 14.52
CA LEU A 178 10.44 -7.49 15.76
C LEU A 178 11.75 -6.74 15.50
N TYR A 179 12.47 -7.07 14.41
CA TYR A 179 13.64 -6.26 14.00
C TYR A 179 13.25 -4.79 13.74
N SER A 180 12.10 -4.58 13.09
CA SER A 180 11.66 -3.22 12.74
C SER A 180 11.28 -2.34 13.94
N ILE A 181 10.93 -2.96 15.08
CA ILE A 181 10.64 -2.27 16.35
C ILE A 181 11.81 -2.32 17.35
N GLY A 182 12.98 -2.75 16.88
CA GLY A 182 14.21 -2.78 17.70
C GLY A 182 14.28 -3.93 18.71
N LYS A 183 13.48 -4.97 18.57
CA LYS A 183 13.47 -6.17 19.44
C LYS A 183 14.33 -7.29 18.85
N SER A 184 15.61 -6.97 18.60
CA SER A 184 16.55 -7.89 17.90
C SER A 184 16.71 -9.22 18.60
N ASP A 185 16.83 -9.24 19.95
CA ASP A 185 17.02 -10.47 20.70
C ASP A 185 15.88 -11.48 20.45
N LYS A 186 14.62 -11.02 20.49
CA LYS A 186 13.45 -11.85 20.23
C LYS A 186 13.34 -12.28 18.76
N ALA A 187 13.77 -11.42 17.86
CA ALA A 187 13.84 -11.76 16.44
C ALA A 187 14.87 -12.86 16.18
N ASP A 188 16.03 -12.81 16.86
CA ASP A 188 17.08 -13.84 16.78
C ASP A 188 16.62 -15.16 17.39
N GLU A 189 15.85 -15.13 18.50
CA GLU A 189 15.23 -16.33 19.07
C GLU A 189 14.30 -17.00 18.04
N LEU A 190 13.41 -16.24 17.40
CA LEU A 190 12.53 -16.78 16.34
C LEU A 190 13.31 -17.31 15.14
N LEU A 191 14.43 -16.68 14.77
CA LEU A 191 15.30 -17.19 13.73
C LEU A 191 15.91 -18.55 14.09
N CYS A 192 16.35 -18.71 15.34
CA CYS A 192 16.86 -19.99 15.86
C CYS A 192 15.78 -21.08 15.84
N GLU A 193 14.55 -20.72 16.22
CA GLU A 193 13.41 -21.64 16.17
C GLU A 193 13.07 -22.04 14.73
N LEU A 194 13.00 -21.11 13.78
CA LEU A 194 12.79 -21.38 12.36
C LEU A 194 13.83 -22.34 11.80
N LYS A 195 15.11 -22.16 12.20
CA LYS A 195 16.20 -23.08 11.83
C LYS A 195 15.97 -24.46 12.43
N SER A 196 15.62 -24.56 13.70
CA SER A 196 15.39 -25.83 14.39
C SER A 196 14.25 -26.67 13.78
N PHE A 197 13.22 -25.99 13.29
CA PHE A 197 12.08 -26.61 12.60
C PHE A 197 12.35 -26.94 11.13
N GLY A 198 13.51 -26.59 10.60
CA GLY A 198 13.80 -26.73 9.16
C GLY A 198 12.92 -25.84 8.26
N LYS A 199 12.29 -24.81 8.83
CA LYS A 199 11.33 -23.91 8.14
C LYS A 199 12.02 -22.67 7.55
N ILE A 200 13.24 -22.82 7.07
CA ILE A 200 14.09 -21.73 6.56
C ILE A 200 13.99 -21.55 5.04
N ASP A 201 12.98 -22.12 4.39
CA ASP A 201 12.80 -21.97 2.95
C ASP A 201 12.82 -20.49 2.53
N GLY A 202 13.66 -20.18 1.55
CA GLY A 202 13.91 -18.81 1.11
C GLY A 202 14.96 -18.04 1.93
N MET A 203 15.48 -18.61 3.02
CA MET A 203 16.62 -18.08 3.77
C MET A 203 17.84 -18.97 3.52
N ARG A 204 19.01 -18.37 3.32
CA ARG A 204 20.27 -19.09 3.23
C ARG A 204 21.30 -18.45 4.13
N GLU A 205 22.16 -19.26 4.70
CA GLU A 205 23.36 -18.75 5.37
C GLU A 205 24.31 -18.19 4.32
N ILE A 206 24.83 -17.02 4.60
CA ILE A 206 25.75 -16.29 3.70
C ILE A 206 27.08 -16.17 4.42
N SER A 207 28.17 -16.61 3.78
CA SER A 207 29.50 -16.42 4.33
C SER A 207 29.92 -14.95 4.30
N PHE A 208 30.82 -14.54 5.17
CA PHE A 208 31.33 -13.17 5.20
C PHE A 208 31.97 -12.74 3.87
N LYS A 209 32.54 -13.69 3.13
CA LYS A 209 33.08 -13.45 1.78
C LYS A 209 31.96 -13.10 0.80
N GLU A 210 30.85 -13.86 0.81
CA GLU A 210 29.69 -13.59 -0.02
C GLU A 210 29.04 -12.24 0.33
N VAL A 211 28.95 -11.89 1.63
CA VAL A 211 28.48 -10.57 2.05
C VAL A 211 29.32 -9.46 1.44
N LYS A 212 30.65 -9.57 1.47
CA LYS A 212 31.54 -8.60 0.83
C LYS A 212 31.32 -8.50 -0.68
N GLU A 213 31.10 -9.61 -1.36
CA GLU A 213 30.83 -9.63 -2.80
C GLU A 213 29.48 -9.00 -3.12
N LEU A 214 28.43 -9.30 -2.34
CA LEU A 214 27.10 -8.68 -2.46
C LEU A 214 27.17 -7.16 -2.25
N ILE A 215 27.91 -6.69 -1.24
CA ILE A 215 28.11 -5.27 -1.00
C ILE A 215 28.83 -4.61 -2.19
N LYS A 216 29.86 -5.23 -2.73
CA LYS A 216 30.58 -4.70 -3.91
C LYS A 216 29.66 -4.61 -5.11
N GLN A 217 28.87 -5.65 -5.36
CA GLN A 217 27.92 -5.67 -6.46
C GLN A 217 26.82 -4.61 -6.26
N ALA A 218 26.23 -4.52 -5.07
CA ALA A 218 25.23 -3.51 -4.72
C ALA A 218 25.76 -2.08 -4.91
N ASN A 219 27.01 -1.82 -4.50
CA ASN A 219 27.65 -0.52 -4.69
C ASN A 219 27.88 -0.21 -6.17
N LYS A 220 28.29 -1.21 -6.98
CA LYS A 220 28.45 -1.05 -8.43
C LYS A 220 27.12 -0.71 -9.09
N GLU A 221 26.07 -1.49 -8.79
CA GLU A 221 24.73 -1.28 -9.33
C GLU A 221 24.13 0.07 -8.89
N SER A 222 24.36 0.47 -7.64
CA SER A 222 23.97 1.78 -7.12
C SER A 222 24.64 2.91 -7.89
N LYS A 223 25.96 2.78 -8.17
CA LYS A 223 26.70 3.76 -8.95
C LYS A 223 26.19 3.83 -10.39
N GLU A 224 25.92 2.70 -11.03
CA GLU A 224 25.36 2.66 -12.39
C GLU A 224 23.97 3.30 -12.47
N ARG A 225 23.09 3.04 -11.46
CA ARG A 225 21.77 3.68 -11.35
C ARG A 225 21.91 5.19 -11.17
N TYR A 226 22.81 5.62 -10.29
CA TYR A 226 23.10 7.02 -10.05
C TYR A 226 23.57 7.73 -11.31
N GLU A 227 24.48 7.11 -12.09
CA GLU A 227 24.97 7.68 -13.35
C GLU A 227 23.84 7.79 -14.40
N LYS A 228 22.96 6.78 -14.51
CA LYS A 228 21.78 6.84 -15.39
C LYS A 228 20.83 7.95 -14.98
N TYR A 229 20.58 8.09 -13.67
CA TYR A 229 19.76 9.17 -13.14
C TYR A 229 20.35 10.53 -13.47
N ASN A 230 21.63 10.76 -13.20
CA ASN A 230 22.32 12.03 -13.49
C ASN A 230 22.34 12.39 -14.97
N ARG A 231 22.31 11.39 -15.85
CA ARG A 231 22.22 11.60 -17.31
C ARG A 231 20.78 11.76 -17.80
N CYS A 232 19.80 11.89 -16.90
CA CYS A 232 18.37 11.93 -17.22
C CYS A 232 17.87 10.70 -18.02
N GLN A 233 18.53 9.55 -17.90
CA GLN A 233 18.18 8.29 -18.56
C GLN A 233 17.27 7.42 -17.71
N MET A 234 17.04 7.82 -16.46
CA MET A 234 16.18 7.12 -15.50
C MET A 234 15.28 8.12 -14.81
N PRO A 235 13.95 7.93 -14.84
CA PRO A 235 13.01 8.79 -14.12
C PRO A 235 13.16 8.63 -12.60
N TYR A 236 12.85 9.70 -11.87
CA TYR A 236 13.01 9.78 -10.43
C TYR A 236 12.31 8.63 -9.69
N HIS A 237 11.07 8.31 -10.03
CA HIS A 237 10.32 7.24 -9.39
C HIS A 237 10.98 5.85 -9.59
N LEU A 238 11.54 5.56 -10.77
CA LEU A 238 12.27 4.31 -11.01
C LEU A 238 13.60 4.26 -10.26
N TYR A 239 14.27 5.40 -10.12
CA TYR A 239 15.50 5.48 -9.34
C TYR A 239 15.23 5.19 -7.85
N ILE A 240 14.12 5.71 -7.32
CA ILE A 240 13.68 5.47 -5.94
C ILE A 240 13.34 4.00 -5.74
N ASP A 241 12.46 3.45 -6.58
CA ASP A 241 12.00 2.06 -6.48
C ASP A 241 13.17 1.08 -6.50
N GLN A 242 14.10 1.26 -7.44
CA GLN A 242 15.31 0.43 -7.52
C GLN A 242 16.30 0.66 -6.37
N SER A 243 16.27 1.81 -5.72
CA SER A 243 17.08 2.12 -4.53
C SER A 243 16.50 1.55 -3.25
N LYS A 244 15.24 1.11 -3.27
CA LYS A 244 14.45 0.68 -2.10
C LYS A 244 14.41 1.73 -0.99
N ASN A 245 14.46 3.00 -1.37
CA ASN A 245 14.34 4.14 -0.48
C ASN A 245 12.95 4.77 -0.62
N SER A 246 12.52 5.55 0.38
CA SER A 246 11.35 6.39 0.21
C SER A 246 11.69 7.62 -0.63
N SER A 247 10.70 8.11 -1.38
CA SER A 247 10.83 9.36 -2.18
C SER A 247 11.20 10.53 -1.28
N TYR A 248 10.62 10.59 -0.10
CA TYR A 248 10.86 11.63 0.90
C TYR A 248 12.27 11.57 1.46
N THR A 249 12.75 10.38 1.81
CA THR A 249 14.11 10.16 2.32
C THR A 249 15.13 10.59 1.28
N LEU A 250 14.95 10.20 0.02
CA LEU A 250 15.87 10.58 -1.05
C LEU A 250 15.89 12.09 -1.28
N LEU A 251 14.73 12.74 -1.32
CA LEU A 251 14.65 14.19 -1.47
C LEU A 251 15.37 14.91 -0.34
N ASN A 252 15.14 14.48 0.91
CA ASN A 252 15.83 15.05 2.07
C ASN A 252 17.35 14.89 2.00
N HIS A 253 17.84 13.72 1.57
CA HIS A 253 19.28 13.53 1.34
C HIS A 253 19.83 14.48 0.28
N GLN A 254 19.13 14.61 -0.85
CA GLN A 254 19.54 15.53 -1.92
C GLN A 254 19.57 16.98 -1.45
N LEU A 255 18.62 17.40 -0.62
CA LEU A 255 18.56 18.74 -0.03
C LEU A 255 19.65 18.96 1.01
N TRP A 256 19.88 17.96 1.86
CA TRP A 256 20.91 18.04 2.89
C TRP A 256 22.31 18.09 2.28
N ASP A 257 22.59 17.26 1.28
CA ASP A 257 23.86 17.28 0.53
C ASP A 257 24.10 18.63 -0.18
N LYS A 258 23.03 19.31 -0.58
CA LYS A 258 23.07 20.63 -1.19
C LYS A 258 23.47 21.73 -0.17
N ASN A 259 22.98 21.61 1.05
CA ASN A 259 23.17 22.59 2.12
C ASN A 259 24.46 22.36 2.91
N THR A 260 24.98 21.14 2.93
CA THR A 260 26.30 20.84 3.47
C THR A 260 27.35 21.01 2.39
N ASN A 261 28.43 21.74 2.67
CA ASN A 261 29.54 21.95 1.72
C ASN A 261 30.33 20.66 1.37
N ASN A 262 29.70 19.51 1.50
CA ASN A 262 30.27 18.22 1.14
C ASN A 262 30.28 18.05 -0.40
N HIS A 263 31.37 18.47 -1.03
CA HIS A 263 31.49 18.54 -2.48
C HIS A 263 31.58 17.17 -3.21
N HIS A 264 31.65 16.05 -2.48
CA HIS A 264 32.03 14.79 -3.10
C HIS A 264 30.89 13.93 -3.65
N ASN A 265 29.62 14.16 -3.26
CA ASN A 265 28.48 13.32 -3.73
C ASN A 265 27.17 14.12 -3.86
N LYS A 266 27.20 15.31 -4.45
CA LYS A 266 25.97 16.09 -4.64
C LYS A 266 25.04 15.39 -5.64
N GLN A 267 23.97 14.82 -5.12
CA GLN A 267 22.92 14.30 -5.98
C GLN A 267 22.04 15.46 -6.49
N PRO A 268 21.89 15.65 -7.80
CA PRO A 268 21.01 16.70 -8.30
C PRO A 268 19.55 16.33 -8.08
N ILE A 269 18.72 17.32 -7.75
CA ILE A 269 17.28 17.18 -7.87
C ILE A 269 16.94 17.39 -9.34
N LEU A 270 16.65 16.29 -10.03
CA LEU A 270 16.25 16.36 -11.43
C LEU A 270 14.75 16.49 -11.54
N THR A 271 14.29 17.61 -12.05
CA THR A 271 12.88 17.86 -12.34
C THR A 271 12.46 17.35 -13.72
N ASN A 272 13.44 16.88 -14.50
CA ASN A 272 13.25 16.41 -15.86
C ASN A 272 13.93 15.05 -16.07
N TYR A 273 13.33 14.18 -16.88
CA TYR A 273 13.94 12.89 -17.20
C TYR A 273 13.67 12.46 -18.66
N GLY A 274 14.38 11.44 -19.10
CA GLY A 274 14.10 10.75 -20.36
C GLY A 274 14.70 11.41 -21.60
N GLY A 275 15.64 12.31 -21.41
CA GLY A 275 16.33 12.97 -22.54
C GLY A 275 15.41 13.86 -23.40
N HIS A 276 14.16 14.04 -22.99
CA HIS A 276 13.26 14.96 -23.65
C HIS A 276 13.52 16.37 -23.16
N ASN A 277 13.97 17.23 -24.06
CA ASN A 277 13.93 18.66 -23.82
C ASN A 277 12.47 19.07 -23.68
N VAL A 278 12.11 19.63 -22.52
CA VAL A 278 10.79 20.21 -22.36
C VAL A 278 10.68 21.38 -23.32
N ASN A 279 9.83 21.22 -24.31
CA ASN A 279 9.47 22.34 -25.18
C ASN A 279 8.56 23.29 -24.39
N LEU A 280 9.08 24.44 -24.01
CA LEU A 280 8.34 25.47 -23.28
C LEU A 280 7.04 25.89 -24.00
N GLN A 281 7.01 25.76 -25.32
CA GLN A 281 5.82 26.07 -26.11
C GLN A 281 4.75 24.97 -25.92
N GLU A 282 5.14 23.70 -25.95
CA GLU A 282 4.24 22.59 -25.64
C GLU A 282 3.70 22.68 -24.23
N MET A 283 4.54 23.05 -23.23
CA MET A 283 4.07 23.30 -21.87
C MET A 283 3.03 24.43 -21.82
N ARG A 284 3.28 25.56 -22.50
CA ARG A 284 2.30 26.66 -22.54
C ARG A 284 0.97 26.24 -23.13
N GLU A 285 0.97 25.32 -24.09
CA GLU A 285 -0.24 24.77 -24.69
C GLU A 285 -1.04 23.87 -23.74
N THR A 286 -0.46 23.41 -22.63
CA THR A 286 -1.15 22.64 -21.59
C THR A 286 -1.83 23.53 -20.55
N LEU A 287 -1.50 24.83 -20.48
CA LEU A 287 -2.11 25.75 -19.55
C LEU A 287 -3.63 25.81 -19.75
N GLY A 288 -4.36 25.84 -18.66
CA GLY A 288 -5.82 25.82 -18.69
C GLY A 288 -6.44 24.44 -19.01
N LYS A 289 -5.64 23.40 -19.27
CA LYS A 289 -6.12 22.03 -19.51
C LYS A 289 -6.15 21.21 -18.21
N THR A 290 -6.48 19.94 -18.34
CA THR A 290 -6.39 18.95 -17.26
C THR A 290 -5.01 18.33 -17.26
N ILE A 291 -4.39 18.23 -16.09
CA ILE A 291 -3.11 17.54 -15.90
C ILE A 291 -3.26 16.40 -14.88
N THR A 292 -2.40 15.40 -15.02
CA THR A 292 -2.23 14.35 -14.00
C THR A 292 -0.87 14.55 -13.33
N ILE A 293 -0.86 14.50 -12.00
CA ILE A 293 0.36 14.66 -11.20
C ILE A 293 0.65 13.32 -10.52
N ASP A 294 1.89 12.85 -10.64
CA ASP A 294 2.38 11.69 -9.92
C ASP A 294 2.85 12.06 -8.49
N PHE A 295 3.13 11.04 -7.69
CA PHE A 295 3.53 11.22 -6.30
C PHE A 295 4.85 11.99 -6.16
N SER A 296 5.84 11.66 -6.97
CA SER A 296 7.16 12.31 -6.90
C SER A 296 7.08 13.79 -7.28
N SER A 297 6.30 14.13 -8.31
CA SER A 297 6.04 15.51 -8.69
C SER A 297 5.34 16.29 -7.57
N LEU A 298 4.37 15.67 -6.89
CA LEU A 298 3.66 16.33 -5.80
C LEU A 298 4.57 16.64 -4.61
N ILE A 299 5.49 15.73 -4.24
CA ILE A 299 6.47 15.98 -3.18
C ILE A 299 7.37 17.18 -3.54
N HIS A 300 7.85 17.24 -4.79
CA HIS A 300 8.66 18.38 -5.25
C HIS A 300 7.87 19.68 -5.24
N LEU A 301 6.62 19.67 -5.73
CA LEU A 301 5.75 20.85 -5.72
C LEU A 301 5.47 21.33 -4.30
N LYS A 302 5.24 20.40 -3.36
CA LYS A 302 5.09 20.73 -1.94
C LYS A 302 6.36 21.34 -1.35
N HIS A 303 7.50 20.75 -1.65
CA HIS A 303 8.79 21.22 -1.13
C HIS A 303 9.15 22.61 -1.65
N PHE A 304 8.85 22.91 -2.92
CA PHE A 304 9.10 24.22 -3.53
C PHE A 304 7.98 25.22 -3.28
N GLU A 305 6.96 24.87 -2.47
CA GLU A 305 5.79 25.71 -2.16
C GLU A 305 4.97 26.13 -3.40
N LEU A 306 4.99 25.28 -4.44
CA LEU A 306 4.33 25.55 -5.72
C LEU A 306 2.91 24.94 -5.83
N LEU A 307 2.41 24.26 -4.79
CA LEU A 307 1.11 23.58 -4.84
C LEU A 307 -0.07 24.52 -5.07
N ASP A 308 0.01 25.73 -4.56
CA ASP A 308 -1.05 26.71 -4.78
C ASP A 308 -0.92 27.37 -6.15
N GLU A 309 0.30 27.57 -6.63
CA GLU A 309 0.56 28.16 -7.94
C GLU A 309 0.05 27.29 -9.09
N ILE A 310 0.17 25.97 -8.99
CA ILE A 310 -0.30 25.06 -10.05
C ILE A 310 -1.82 25.11 -10.22
N LYS A 311 -2.59 25.46 -9.19
CA LYS A 311 -4.06 25.60 -9.27
C LYS A 311 -4.48 26.73 -10.20
N TYR A 312 -3.64 27.74 -10.35
CA TYR A 312 -3.90 28.87 -11.25
C TYR A 312 -3.52 28.57 -12.71
N CYS A 313 -2.62 27.59 -12.90
CA CYS A 313 -2.11 27.24 -14.23
C CYS A 313 -3.01 26.25 -14.98
N TRP A 314 -3.73 25.38 -14.27
CA TRP A 314 -4.53 24.32 -14.88
C TRP A 314 -5.93 24.26 -14.30
N ASN A 315 -6.91 23.99 -15.19
CA ASN A 315 -8.33 23.95 -14.79
C ASN A 315 -8.67 22.75 -13.90
N LYS A 316 -7.96 21.63 -14.09
CA LYS A 316 -8.19 20.42 -13.33
C LYS A 316 -6.88 19.67 -13.10
N ILE A 317 -6.67 19.29 -11.86
CA ILE A 317 -5.53 18.46 -11.46
C ILE A 317 -6.07 17.10 -11.04
N ILE A 318 -5.57 16.05 -11.66
CA ILE A 318 -5.93 14.68 -11.36
C ILE A 318 -4.78 14.06 -10.56
N ILE A 319 -5.12 13.47 -9.43
CA ILE A 319 -4.22 12.68 -8.58
C ILE A 319 -4.77 11.26 -8.54
N SER A 320 -3.90 10.26 -8.54
CA SER A 320 -4.33 8.85 -8.42
C SER A 320 -5.16 8.62 -7.15
N GLY A 321 -6.24 7.86 -7.24
CA GLY A 321 -7.05 7.44 -6.08
C GLY A 321 -6.24 6.66 -5.05
N ASN A 322 -5.18 5.98 -5.47
CA ASN A 322 -4.26 5.25 -4.59
C ASN A 322 -3.22 6.13 -3.88
N PHE A 323 -3.33 7.46 -4.00
CA PHE A 323 -2.31 8.38 -3.48
C PHE A 323 -2.07 8.22 -1.98
N ARG A 324 -3.12 8.07 -1.18
CA ARG A 324 -3.02 7.86 0.27
C ARG A 324 -2.35 6.52 0.60
N ARG A 325 -2.63 5.47 -0.18
CA ARG A 325 -1.94 4.17 -0.05
C ARG A 325 -0.45 4.30 -0.35
N ILE A 326 -0.06 5.10 -1.35
CA ILE A 326 1.35 5.38 -1.66
C ILE A 326 2.00 6.11 -0.48
N ILE A 327 1.34 7.11 0.12
CA ILE A 327 1.85 7.79 1.32
C ILE A 327 2.09 6.79 2.46
N ALA A 328 1.13 5.92 2.74
CA ALA A 328 1.28 4.92 3.79
C ALA A 328 2.44 3.94 3.52
N LEU A 329 2.64 3.52 2.26
CA LEU A 329 3.79 2.70 1.87
C LEU A 329 5.11 3.47 2.03
N GLU A 330 5.16 4.73 1.62
CA GLU A 330 6.33 5.60 1.78
C GLU A 330 6.69 5.82 3.26
N GLN A 331 5.69 5.99 4.13
CA GLN A 331 5.90 6.09 5.57
C GLN A 331 6.54 4.82 6.14
N ASN A 332 6.10 3.64 5.69
CA ASN A 332 6.69 2.37 6.11
C ASN A 332 8.13 2.16 5.61
N LEU A 333 8.51 2.80 4.50
CA LEU A 333 9.88 2.80 3.98
C LEU A 333 10.79 3.80 4.70
N CYS A 334 10.22 4.82 5.38
CA CYS A 334 10.96 5.71 6.25
C CYS A 334 11.40 4.90 7.47
N SER A 335 12.68 4.57 7.57
CA SER A 335 13.23 3.64 8.56
C SER A 335 12.84 4.01 10.01
N PRO A 336 12.29 3.08 10.78
CA PRO A 336 11.91 3.29 12.19
C PRO A 336 13.09 3.51 13.14
N ILE A 337 14.34 3.26 12.70
CA ILE A 337 15.56 3.48 13.50
C ILE A 337 15.83 4.98 13.69
N GLN A 338 15.19 5.85 12.94
CA GLN A 338 15.43 7.30 12.98
C GLN A 338 14.86 8.05 14.20
N PRO A 339 13.73 7.67 14.83
CA PRO A 339 13.24 8.42 16.00
C PRO A 339 14.23 8.46 17.17
N ASP A 340 14.91 7.35 17.44
CA ASP A 340 15.89 7.30 18.52
C ASP A 340 17.19 8.03 18.15
N VAL A 341 17.63 7.90 16.91
CA VAL A 341 18.77 8.65 16.37
C VAL A 341 18.45 10.14 16.28
N LEU A 342 17.24 10.53 15.95
CA LEU A 342 16.80 11.94 15.98
C LEU A 342 16.75 12.49 17.40
N LYS A 343 16.21 11.74 18.37
CA LYS A 343 16.22 12.11 19.78
C LYS A 343 17.63 12.24 20.36
N GLU A 344 18.55 11.36 19.96
CA GLU A 344 19.95 11.46 20.34
C GLU A 344 20.65 12.66 19.69
N LYS A 345 20.37 12.94 18.43
CA LYS A 345 20.87 14.14 17.73
C LYS A 345 20.31 15.42 18.34
N GLU A 346 19.02 15.47 18.68
CA GLU A 346 18.42 16.60 19.39
C GLU A 346 19.05 16.81 20.76
N LYS A 347 19.35 15.72 21.50
CA LYS A 347 20.10 15.81 22.76
C LYS A 347 21.52 16.34 22.57
N MET A 348 22.22 15.94 21.50
CA MET A 348 23.55 16.43 21.19
C MET A 348 23.58 17.89 20.71
N MET A 349 22.51 18.35 20.04
CA MET A 349 22.42 19.75 19.61
C MET A 349 21.99 20.71 20.72
N ASN A 350 21.50 20.20 21.85
CA ASN A 350 21.12 20.96 23.04
C ASN A 350 22.20 20.94 24.12
N LEU A 351 23.38 20.36 23.86
CA LEU A 351 24.60 20.42 24.64
C LEU A 351 25.55 21.52 24.14
#